data_3fc3265eafd167f60abb801692238742
#
_entry.id   3fc3265eafd167f60abb801692238742
#
_cell.length_a   1.000
_cell.length_b   1.000
_cell.length_c   1.000
_cell.angle_alpha   90.00
_cell.angle_beta   90.00
_cell.angle_gamma   90.00
#
_symmetry.space_group_name_H-M   'P 1'
#
loop_
_entity.id
_entity.type
_entity.pdbx_description
1 polymer ?
#
loop_
_entity_poly.entity_id
_entity_poly.type
_entity_poly.pdbx_seq_one_letter_code
_entity_poly.pdbx_strand_id
1 'polypeptide(L)'
;LRIKAVLFDLGDTLLDFDFEHPAEIFQKVLASLGISRPLDEIRTVWLKAEKETSLPSLFGKLPSEEWGEKWNSLILKHLGIEESAKLHKTLHSKWKDSMSFTIYPETKDVLKELQQRGLKLGLISNGYEEDIYFFLERAGIEKTTFDIIVGVDTVQCNKPHPDIFKYALIKLKVRPEEALFVGDDVEVDYKGAENVGMYTLLIDRTWKQKQGDLKTIRNLKEILSHID
;
A
#
# COMPACT_ATOMS: atom_id res chain seq x y z
N LEU A 1 -24.89 -15.36 -2.10
CA LEU A 1 -24.53 -14.25 -2.99
C LEU A 1 -23.22 -14.62 -3.68
N ARG A 2 -23.15 -14.48 -5.00
CA ARG A 2 -21.95 -14.86 -5.76
C ARG A 2 -20.98 -13.68 -5.81
N ILE A 3 -19.73 -13.90 -5.45
CA ILE A 3 -18.65 -12.90 -5.61
C ILE A 3 -18.44 -12.65 -7.10
N LYS A 4 -18.33 -11.38 -7.47
CA LYS A 4 -18.11 -10.89 -8.84
C LYS A 4 -16.79 -10.14 -9.00
N ALA A 5 -16.22 -9.67 -7.88
CA ALA A 5 -14.94 -8.97 -7.86
C ALA A 5 -14.10 -9.38 -6.65
N VAL A 6 -12.79 -9.44 -6.84
CA VAL A 6 -11.80 -9.58 -5.77
C VAL A 6 -10.88 -8.38 -5.82
N LEU A 7 -10.77 -7.68 -4.70
CA LEU A 7 -9.90 -6.52 -4.56
C LEU A 7 -8.80 -6.83 -3.55
N PHE A 8 -7.63 -6.33 -3.81
CA PHE A 8 -6.43 -6.61 -3.02
C PHE A 8 -5.79 -5.33 -2.49
N ASP A 9 -5.19 -5.40 -1.33
CA ASP A 9 -4.08 -4.53 -0.98
C ASP A 9 -2.81 -4.96 -1.74
N LEU A 10 -1.77 -4.13 -1.73
CA LEU A 10 -0.51 -4.38 -2.43
C LEU A 10 0.57 -4.94 -1.51
N GLY A 11 0.96 -4.16 -0.48
CA GLY A 11 2.06 -4.50 0.43
C GLY A 11 1.67 -5.63 1.37
N ASP A 12 2.60 -6.53 1.66
CA ASP A 12 2.39 -7.70 2.53
C ASP A 12 1.20 -8.60 2.16
N THR A 13 0.47 -8.20 1.10
CA THR A 13 -0.62 -8.96 0.48
C THR A 13 -0.20 -9.61 -0.82
N LEU A 14 0.15 -8.85 -1.86
CA LEU A 14 0.65 -9.33 -3.16
C LEU A 14 2.17 -9.30 -3.25
N LEU A 15 2.80 -8.31 -2.62
CA LEU A 15 4.24 -8.09 -2.56
C LEU A 15 4.71 -8.06 -1.10
N ASP A 16 5.84 -8.68 -0.83
CA ASP A 16 6.52 -8.70 0.46
C ASP A 16 7.61 -7.62 0.48
N PHE A 17 7.38 -6.54 1.20
CA PHE A 17 8.32 -5.43 1.32
C PHE A 17 9.32 -5.68 2.45
N ASP A 18 10.62 -5.51 2.14
CA ASP A 18 11.74 -5.70 3.08
C ASP A 18 12.01 -4.44 3.91
N PHE A 19 10.98 -3.90 4.56
CA PHE A 19 11.13 -2.82 5.55
C PHE A 19 9.88 -2.73 6.44
N GLU A 20 10.09 -2.38 7.70
CA GLU A 20 9.01 -2.21 8.68
C GLU A 20 8.55 -0.75 8.80
N HIS A 21 9.43 0.20 8.45
CA HIS A 21 9.15 1.63 8.65
C HIS A 21 9.80 2.50 7.56
N PRO A 22 9.11 3.52 7.03
CA PRO A 22 9.65 4.41 5.98
C PRO A 22 10.99 5.07 6.31
N ALA A 23 11.29 5.28 7.59
CA ALA A 23 12.60 5.80 8.04
C ALA A 23 13.79 4.94 7.59
N GLU A 24 13.59 3.63 7.37
CA GLU A 24 14.64 2.73 6.88
C GLU A 24 14.99 3.04 5.43
N ILE A 25 13.97 3.31 4.61
CA ILE A 25 14.17 3.74 3.22
C ILE A 25 14.89 5.09 3.19
N PHE A 26 14.45 6.03 4.04
CA PHE A 26 15.08 7.35 4.16
C PHE A 26 16.57 7.22 4.54
N GLN A 27 16.89 6.36 5.52
CA GLN A 27 18.26 6.05 5.91
C GLN A 27 19.08 5.49 4.75
N LYS A 28 18.53 4.49 4.03
CA LYS A 28 19.20 3.89 2.86
C LYS A 28 19.52 4.95 1.79
N VAL A 29 18.56 5.85 1.51
CA VAL A 29 18.78 6.93 0.54
C VAL A 29 19.84 7.92 1.03
N LEU A 30 19.78 8.39 2.27
CA LEU A 30 20.80 9.27 2.86
C LEU A 30 22.20 8.63 2.81
N ALA A 31 22.31 7.37 3.20
CA ALA A 31 23.57 6.64 3.16
C ALA A 31 24.14 6.55 1.73
N SER A 32 23.30 6.37 0.70
CA SER A 32 23.72 6.38 -0.71
C SER A 32 24.27 7.73 -1.17
N LEU A 33 24.00 8.80 -0.43
CA LEU A 33 24.49 10.16 -0.65
C LEU A 33 25.70 10.51 0.25
N GLY A 34 26.21 9.54 1.02
CA GLY A 34 27.32 9.74 1.97
C GLY A 34 26.89 10.41 3.29
N ILE A 35 25.60 10.53 3.54
CA ILE A 35 25.04 11.10 4.77
C ILE A 35 24.68 9.96 5.71
N SER A 36 25.47 9.78 6.79
CA SER A 36 25.22 8.75 7.79
C SER A 36 24.41 9.31 8.97
N ARG A 37 23.32 8.64 9.32
CA ARG A 37 22.53 8.90 10.53
C ARG A 37 22.02 7.57 11.12
N PRO A 38 22.02 7.43 12.45
CA PRO A 38 21.44 6.25 13.10
C PRO A 38 19.95 6.10 12.76
N LEU A 39 19.49 4.89 12.57
CA LEU A 39 18.07 4.63 12.25
C LEU A 39 17.13 5.12 13.35
N ASP A 40 17.52 4.92 14.62
CA ASP A 40 16.70 5.36 15.76
C ASP A 40 16.55 6.87 15.83
N GLU A 41 17.58 7.62 15.42
CA GLU A 41 17.49 9.08 15.30
C GLU A 41 16.47 9.47 14.23
N ILE A 42 16.54 8.85 13.06
CA ILE A 42 15.61 9.10 11.94
C ILE A 42 14.18 8.72 12.35
N ARG A 43 13.98 7.56 12.96
CA ARG A 43 12.65 7.12 13.46
C ARG A 43 12.08 8.09 14.48
N THR A 44 12.89 8.56 15.41
CA THR A 44 12.47 9.53 16.43
C THR A 44 12.02 10.85 15.80
N VAL A 45 12.81 11.36 14.85
CA VAL A 45 12.47 12.57 14.09
C VAL A 45 11.20 12.37 13.26
N TRP A 46 11.06 11.21 12.63
CA TRP A 46 9.88 10.86 11.82
C TRP A 46 8.60 10.89 12.64
N LEU A 47 8.58 10.18 13.76
CA LEU A 47 7.44 10.13 14.69
C LEU A 47 7.12 11.52 15.30
N LYS A 48 8.15 12.35 15.51
CA LYS A 48 7.96 13.73 15.95
C LYS A 48 7.31 14.57 14.86
N ALA A 49 7.79 14.47 13.64
CA ALA A 49 7.24 15.19 12.49
C ALA A 49 5.77 14.84 12.22
N GLU A 50 5.39 13.56 12.36
CA GLU A 50 3.99 13.12 12.22
C GLU A 50 3.05 13.82 13.21
N LYS A 51 3.52 14.10 14.41
CA LYS A 51 2.73 14.72 15.49
C LYS A 51 2.70 16.25 15.43
N GLU A 52 3.76 16.86 14.91
CA GLU A 52 3.94 18.32 14.94
C GLU A 52 3.36 19.03 13.70
N THR A 53 2.94 18.28 12.69
CA THR A 53 2.47 18.85 11.42
C THR A 53 1.19 18.23 10.92
N SER A 54 0.46 18.99 10.09
CA SER A 54 -0.68 18.48 9.32
C SER A 54 -0.28 17.82 7.99
N LEU A 55 1.02 17.74 7.66
CA LEU A 55 1.48 17.16 6.38
C LEU A 55 0.98 15.73 6.14
N PRO A 56 0.92 14.82 7.14
CA PRO A 56 0.34 13.50 6.92
C PRO A 56 -1.09 13.56 6.37
N SER A 57 -1.89 14.54 6.80
CA SER A 57 -3.27 14.71 6.31
C SER A 57 -3.37 15.22 4.87
N LEU A 58 -2.26 15.66 4.29
CA LEU A 58 -2.13 16.11 2.89
C LEU A 58 -1.60 14.99 1.96
N PHE A 59 -1.24 13.83 2.52
CA PHE A 59 -0.83 12.68 1.75
C PHE A 59 -1.97 12.26 0.80
N GLY A 60 -1.64 12.09 -0.48
CA GLY A 60 -2.63 11.83 -1.53
C GLY A 60 -3.43 13.05 -2.00
N LYS A 61 -3.40 14.19 -1.28
CA LYS A 61 -4.05 15.45 -1.69
C LYS A 61 -3.12 16.38 -2.47
N LEU A 62 -1.83 16.24 -2.24
CA LEU A 62 -0.77 16.89 -3.01
C LEU A 62 -0.17 15.90 -4.00
N PRO A 63 0.44 16.37 -5.11
CA PRO A 63 1.30 15.53 -5.95
C PRO A 63 2.40 14.87 -5.11
N SER A 64 2.80 13.65 -5.47
CA SER A 64 3.77 12.86 -4.67
C SER A 64 5.10 13.59 -4.48
N GLU A 65 5.60 14.25 -5.54
CA GLU A 65 6.83 15.03 -5.48
C GLU A 65 6.72 16.22 -4.51
N GLU A 66 5.61 16.97 -4.57
CA GLU A 66 5.38 18.14 -3.71
C GLU A 66 5.22 17.72 -2.23
N TRP A 67 4.46 16.65 -1.98
CA TRP A 67 4.31 16.13 -0.62
C TRP A 67 5.65 15.61 -0.09
N GLY A 68 6.36 14.85 -0.91
CA GLY A 68 7.68 14.31 -0.55
C GLY A 68 8.72 15.38 -0.26
N GLU A 69 8.74 16.47 -1.05
CA GLU A 69 9.63 17.60 -0.80
C GLU A 69 9.35 18.24 0.56
N LYS A 70 8.08 18.56 0.85
CA LYS A 70 7.67 19.14 2.13
C LYS A 70 8.01 18.23 3.32
N TRP A 71 7.75 16.93 3.18
CA TRP A 71 8.05 15.93 4.20
C TRP A 71 9.55 15.80 4.43
N ASN A 72 10.32 15.65 3.35
CA ASN A 72 11.77 15.53 3.42
C ASN A 72 12.41 16.77 4.05
N SER A 73 11.96 17.98 3.68
CA SER A 73 12.40 19.25 4.30
C SER A 73 12.25 19.21 5.82
N LEU A 74 11.10 18.79 6.29
CA LEU A 74 10.84 18.72 7.74
C LEU A 74 11.78 17.74 8.43
N ILE A 75 11.97 16.55 7.88
CA ILE A 75 12.87 15.53 8.45
C ILE A 75 14.33 16.01 8.42
N LEU A 76 14.80 16.53 7.28
CA LEU A 76 16.17 17.05 7.15
C LEU A 76 16.48 18.16 8.13
N LYS A 77 15.54 19.10 8.29
CA LYS A 77 15.65 20.19 9.28
C LYS A 77 15.82 19.68 10.71
N HIS A 78 15.01 18.69 11.10
CA HIS A 78 15.12 18.09 12.44
C HIS A 78 16.41 17.28 12.63
N LEU A 79 16.96 16.72 11.57
CA LEU A 79 18.26 16.03 11.58
C LEU A 79 19.46 16.98 11.48
N GLY A 80 19.24 18.29 11.35
CA GLY A 80 20.32 19.29 11.19
C GLY A 80 21.09 19.10 9.87
N ILE A 81 20.43 18.58 8.83
CA ILE A 81 21.02 18.37 7.50
C ILE A 81 20.67 19.58 6.63
N GLU A 82 21.70 20.18 6.02
CA GLU A 82 21.51 21.31 5.10
C GLU A 82 20.76 20.86 3.83
N GLU A 83 19.71 21.62 3.50
CA GLU A 83 18.86 21.33 2.37
C GLU A 83 19.42 21.89 1.05
N SER A 84 19.15 21.19 -0.03
CA SER A 84 19.38 21.71 -1.39
C SER A 84 18.38 21.09 -2.36
N ALA A 85 18.06 21.81 -3.44
CA ALA A 85 17.19 21.31 -4.51
C ALA A 85 17.69 19.96 -5.08
N LYS A 86 19.01 19.79 -5.18
CA LYS A 86 19.61 18.53 -5.60
C LYS A 86 19.33 17.40 -4.63
N LEU A 87 19.40 17.66 -3.31
CA LEU A 87 19.10 16.67 -2.28
C LEU A 87 17.66 16.22 -2.35
N HIS A 88 16.69 17.15 -2.42
CA HIS A 88 15.27 16.82 -2.53
C HIS A 88 14.95 15.99 -3.78
N LYS A 89 15.45 16.43 -4.94
CA LYS A 89 15.28 15.67 -6.18
C LYS A 89 15.86 14.25 -6.08
N THR A 90 17.01 14.09 -5.42
CA THR A 90 17.63 12.78 -5.26
C THR A 90 16.87 11.92 -4.27
N LEU A 91 16.40 12.49 -3.16
CA LEU A 91 15.54 11.78 -2.20
C LEU A 91 14.28 11.24 -2.89
N HIS A 92 13.58 12.09 -3.63
CA HIS A 92 12.38 11.68 -4.37
C HIS A 92 12.68 10.58 -5.40
N SER A 93 13.69 10.78 -6.27
CA SER A 93 14.00 9.83 -7.35
C SER A 93 14.52 8.47 -6.85
N LYS A 94 15.26 8.44 -5.72
CA LYS A 94 15.81 7.21 -5.16
C LYS A 94 14.87 6.51 -4.19
N TRP A 95 13.80 7.15 -3.76
CA TRP A 95 12.89 6.61 -2.76
C TRP A 95 12.37 5.22 -3.17
N LYS A 96 11.71 5.15 -4.30
CA LYS A 96 11.14 3.90 -4.84
C LYS A 96 12.22 2.85 -5.14
N ASP A 97 13.34 3.27 -5.71
CA ASP A 97 14.45 2.36 -6.02
C ASP A 97 15.13 1.78 -4.78
N SER A 98 15.01 2.44 -3.64
CA SER A 98 15.57 1.99 -2.36
C SER A 98 14.66 1.01 -1.61
N MET A 99 13.44 0.84 -2.07
CA MET A 99 12.52 -0.18 -1.53
C MET A 99 12.84 -1.53 -2.14
N SER A 100 13.21 -2.48 -1.28
CA SER A 100 13.37 -3.88 -1.66
C SER A 100 12.05 -4.61 -1.42
N PHE A 101 11.65 -5.47 -2.35
CA PHE A 101 10.48 -6.32 -2.21
C PHE A 101 10.65 -7.62 -3.01
N THR A 102 9.86 -8.62 -2.65
CA THR A 102 9.68 -9.85 -3.42
C THR A 102 8.20 -10.05 -3.72
N ILE A 103 7.91 -10.78 -4.80
CA ILE A 103 6.54 -11.19 -5.08
C ILE A 103 6.26 -12.50 -4.35
N TYR A 104 5.11 -12.61 -3.70
CA TYR A 104 4.73 -13.91 -3.14
C TYR A 104 4.52 -14.93 -4.25
N PRO A 105 5.04 -16.17 -4.08
CA PRO A 105 5.15 -17.15 -5.18
C PRO A 105 3.81 -17.44 -5.87
N GLU A 106 2.73 -17.43 -5.13
CA GLU A 106 1.40 -17.75 -5.64
C GLU A 106 0.66 -16.58 -6.30
N THR A 107 1.14 -15.34 -6.15
CA THR A 107 0.42 -14.12 -6.55
C THR A 107 -0.04 -14.16 -8.00
N LYS A 108 0.89 -14.39 -8.94
CA LYS A 108 0.56 -14.39 -10.38
C LYS A 108 -0.43 -15.49 -10.77
N ASP A 109 -0.26 -16.67 -10.19
CA ASP A 109 -1.12 -17.81 -10.50
C ASP A 109 -2.54 -17.57 -10.00
N VAL A 110 -2.68 -17.01 -8.79
CA VAL A 110 -4.00 -16.69 -8.22
C VAL A 110 -4.69 -15.58 -9.01
N LEU A 111 -4.00 -14.49 -9.34
CA LEU A 111 -4.58 -13.42 -10.16
C LEU A 111 -5.08 -13.96 -11.50
N LYS A 112 -4.29 -14.79 -12.17
CA LYS A 112 -4.65 -15.43 -13.43
C LYS A 112 -5.87 -16.37 -13.28
N GLU A 113 -5.90 -17.18 -12.25
CA GLU A 113 -7.03 -18.09 -11.98
C GLU A 113 -8.33 -17.30 -11.74
N LEU A 114 -8.29 -16.22 -10.97
CA LEU A 114 -9.46 -15.38 -10.72
C LEU A 114 -9.98 -14.74 -12.01
N GLN A 115 -9.09 -14.25 -12.88
CA GLN A 115 -9.46 -13.74 -14.20
C GLN A 115 -10.11 -14.83 -15.06
N GLN A 116 -9.57 -16.07 -15.07
CA GLN A 116 -10.12 -17.20 -15.82
C GLN A 116 -11.52 -17.59 -15.35
N ARG A 117 -11.84 -17.38 -14.07
CA ARG A 117 -13.19 -17.53 -13.50
C ARG A 117 -14.13 -16.39 -13.85
N GLY A 118 -13.66 -15.38 -14.59
CA GLY A 118 -14.44 -14.21 -15.00
C GLY A 118 -14.70 -13.19 -13.90
N LEU A 119 -13.88 -13.20 -12.85
CA LEU A 119 -13.96 -12.21 -11.77
C LEU A 119 -13.25 -10.93 -12.17
N LYS A 120 -13.78 -9.78 -11.74
CA LYS A 120 -13.12 -8.50 -11.85
C LYS A 120 -12.06 -8.38 -10.76
N LEU A 121 -10.91 -7.82 -11.11
CA LEU A 121 -9.82 -7.61 -10.16
C LEU A 121 -9.62 -6.13 -9.87
N GLY A 122 -9.47 -5.79 -8.59
CA GLY A 122 -9.14 -4.46 -8.13
C GLY A 122 -7.87 -4.44 -7.27
N LEU A 123 -7.20 -3.32 -7.25
CA LEU A 123 -6.09 -3.05 -6.34
C LEU A 123 -6.33 -1.72 -5.64
N ILE A 124 -6.24 -1.71 -4.31
CA ILE A 124 -6.40 -0.50 -3.48
C ILE A 124 -5.21 -0.42 -2.53
N SER A 125 -4.38 0.59 -2.67
CA SER A 125 -3.18 0.76 -1.84
C SER A 125 -3.11 2.16 -1.22
N ASN A 126 -2.53 2.24 -0.02
CA ASN A 126 -2.17 3.51 0.63
C ASN A 126 -0.86 4.09 0.09
N GLY A 127 -0.57 3.87 -1.18
CA GLY A 127 0.50 4.48 -1.96
C GLY A 127 -0.06 5.38 -3.06
N TYR A 128 0.78 6.22 -3.66
CA TYR A 128 0.42 6.96 -4.87
C TYR A 128 0.26 5.99 -6.05
N GLU A 129 -0.63 6.32 -6.97
CA GLU A 129 -0.91 5.45 -8.13
C GLU A 129 0.34 5.21 -8.98
N GLU A 130 1.20 6.21 -9.14
CA GLU A 130 2.48 6.06 -9.84
C GLU A 130 3.44 5.07 -9.16
N ASP A 131 3.43 5.01 -7.82
CA ASP A 131 4.25 4.07 -7.07
C ASP A 131 3.71 2.65 -7.21
N ILE A 132 2.38 2.49 -7.20
CA ILE A 132 1.74 1.21 -7.45
C ILE A 132 2.16 0.67 -8.83
N TYR A 133 2.09 1.48 -9.88
CA TYR A 133 2.51 1.08 -11.24
C TYR A 133 3.98 0.69 -11.29
N PHE A 134 4.85 1.45 -10.63
CA PHE A 134 6.28 1.14 -10.54
C PHE A 134 6.54 -0.25 -9.91
N PHE A 135 5.87 -0.56 -8.79
CA PHE A 135 6.04 -1.85 -8.13
C PHE A 135 5.45 -3.01 -8.93
N LEU A 136 4.29 -2.83 -9.54
CA LEU A 136 3.67 -3.84 -10.42
C LEU A 136 4.58 -4.18 -11.61
N GLU A 137 5.14 -3.17 -12.27
CA GLU A 137 6.06 -3.36 -13.39
C GLU A 137 7.30 -4.15 -12.96
N ARG A 138 7.93 -3.78 -11.85
CA ARG A 138 9.10 -4.50 -11.31
C ARG A 138 8.78 -5.91 -10.82
N ALA A 139 7.55 -6.14 -10.36
CA ALA A 139 7.05 -7.47 -10.02
C ALA A 139 6.72 -8.32 -11.26
N GLY A 140 6.72 -7.73 -12.46
CA GLY A 140 6.29 -8.36 -13.69
C GLY A 140 4.80 -8.73 -13.67
N ILE A 141 3.99 -7.83 -13.09
CA ILE A 141 2.52 -7.88 -13.11
C ILE A 141 2.05 -6.74 -14.01
N GLU A 142 1.41 -7.06 -15.11
CA GLU A 142 0.86 -6.05 -16.00
C GLU A 142 -0.28 -5.28 -15.30
N LYS A 143 -0.30 -3.96 -15.42
CA LYS A 143 -1.39 -3.13 -14.85
C LYS A 143 -2.76 -3.53 -15.39
N THR A 144 -2.82 -4.06 -16.61
CA THR A 144 -4.02 -4.58 -17.25
C THR A 144 -4.58 -5.85 -16.61
N THR A 145 -3.83 -6.44 -15.66
CA THR A 145 -4.33 -7.53 -14.80
C THR A 145 -5.50 -7.06 -13.92
N PHE A 146 -5.53 -5.77 -13.59
CA PHE A 146 -6.56 -5.18 -12.75
C PHE A 146 -7.53 -4.33 -13.57
N ASP A 147 -8.85 -4.52 -13.35
CA ASP A 147 -9.90 -3.68 -13.92
C ASP A 147 -9.91 -2.28 -13.30
N ILE A 148 -9.37 -2.14 -12.09
CA ILE A 148 -9.20 -0.87 -11.37
C ILE A 148 -7.98 -0.91 -10.47
N ILE A 149 -7.22 0.16 -10.46
CA ILE A 149 -6.16 0.44 -9.49
C ILE A 149 -6.49 1.77 -8.83
N VAL A 150 -6.41 1.82 -7.49
CA VAL A 150 -6.77 2.99 -6.69
C VAL A 150 -5.62 3.28 -5.72
N GLY A 151 -4.98 4.42 -5.92
CA GLY A 151 -4.03 5.00 -4.99
C GLY A 151 -4.68 6.08 -4.12
N VAL A 152 -3.93 6.61 -3.17
CA VAL A 152 -4.39 7.69 -2.27
C VAL A 152 -4.75 8.97 -3.01
N ASP A 153 -4.07 9.25 -4.10
CA ASP A 153 -4.26 10.42 -4.97
C ASP A 153 -5.47 10.27 -5.91
N THR A 154 -5.94 9.05 -6.16
CA THR A 154 -7.12 8.80 -6.99
C THR A 154 -8.39 9.40 -6.39
N VAL A 155 -8.53 9.35 -5.06
CA VAL A 155 -9.71 9.82 -4.30
C VAL A 155 -9.35 10.77 -3.16
N GLN A 156 -8.08 11.16 -3.05
CA GLN A 156 -7.55 12.07 -2.03
C GLN A 156 -7.81 11.60 -0.58
N CYS A 157 -7.90 10.31 -0.40
CA CYS A 157 -8.00 9.68 0.91
C CYS A 157 -7.35 8.29 0.90
N ASN A 158 -7.00 7.80 2.08
CA ASN A 158 -6.38 6.50 2.30
C ASN A 158 -7.32 5.54 3.02
N LYS A 159 -7.08 4.25 2.90
CA LYS A 159 -7.73 3.24 3.76
C LYS A 159 -7.40 3.56 5.23
N PRO A 160 -8.35 3.41 6.17
CA PRO A 160 -9.65 2.75 6.05
C PRO A 160 -10.81 3.70 5.66
N HIS A 161 -10.55 4.88 5.09
CA HIS A 161 -11.62 5.79 4.70
C HIS A 161 -12.58 5.10 3.70
N PRO A 162 -13.91 5.14 3.91
CA PRO A 162 -14.85 4.37 3.11
C PRO A 162 -14.88 4.76 1.63
N ASP A 163 -14.52 5.98 1.29
CA ASP A 163 -14.64 6.48 -0.08
C ASP A 163 -13.67 5.81 -1.03
N ILE A 164 -12.48 5.36 -0.56
CA ILE A 164 -11.52 4.65 -1.41
C ILE A 164 -12.08 3.30 -1.88
N PHE A 165 -12.77 2.58 -0.99
CA PHE A 165 -13.42 1.31 -1.31
C PHE A 165 -14.66 1.52 -2.19
N LYS A 166 -15.52 2.49 -1.84
CA LYS A 166 -16.72 2.83 -2.62
C LYS A 166 -16.38 3.24 -4.04
N TYR A 167 -15.32 4.03 -4.22
CA TYR A 167 -14.85 4.42 -5.55
C TYR A 167 -14.53 3.19 -6.42
N ALA A 168 -13.75 2.24 -5.87
CA ALA A 168 -13.42 1.01 -6.59
C ALA A 168 -14.67 0.20 -6.95
N LEU A 169 -15.61 0.02 -6.01
CA LEU A 169 -16.86 -0.70 -6.23
C LEU A 169 -17.72 -0.07 -7.35
N ILE A 170 -17.84 1.27 -7.34
CA ILE A 170 -18.57 2.01 -8.38
C ILE A 170 -17.92 1.80 -9.76
N LYS A 171 -16.60 1.91 -9.84
CA LYS A 171 -15.87 1.71 -11.10
C LYS A 171 -15.98 0.30 -11.62
N LEU A 172 -15.93 -0.69 -10.75
CA LEU A 172 -16.13 -2.09 -11.07
C LEU A 172 -17.60 -2.43 -11.37
N LYS A 173 -18.54 -1.55 -11.03
CA LYS A 173 -19.99 -1.77 -11.17
C LYS A 173 -20.44 -3.05 -10.43
N VAL A 174 -20.01 -3.20 -9.20
CA VAL A 174 -20.38 -4.29 -8.31
C VAL A 174 -20.95 -3.72 -7.00
N ARG A 175 -21.86 -4.47 -6.37
CA ARG A 175 -22.35 -4.13 -5.04
C ARG A 175 -21.34 -4.58 -3.99
N PRO A 176 -21.29 -3.94 -2.81
CA PRO A 176 -20.33 -4.32 -1.76
C PRO A 176 -20.38 -5.82 -1.44
N GLU A 177 -21.58 -6.38 -1.27
CA GLU A 177 -21.79 -7.80 -0.96
C GLU A 177 -21.45 -8.76 -2.11
N GLU A 178 -21.11 -8.26 -3.29
CA GLU A 178 -20.61 -9.02 -4.44
C GLU A 178 -19.08 -8.93 -4.59
N ALA A 179 -18.41 -8.23 -3.66
CA ALA A 179 -16.98 -8.00 -3.69
C ALA A 179 -16.28 -8.60 -2.45
N LEU A 180 -15.14 -9.20 -2.67
CA LEU A 180 -14.23 -9.67 -1.65
C LEU A 180 -13.01 -8.76 -1.60
N PHE A 181 -12.62 -8.28 -0.42
CA PHE A 181 -11.36 -7.57 -0.19
C PHE A 181 -10.38 -8.46 0.57
N VAL A 182 -9.13 -8.44 0.17
CA VAL A 182 -8.03 -9.19 0.79
C VAL A 182 -6.91 -8.23 1.12
N GLY A 183 -6.52 -8.16 2.39
CA GLY A 183 -5.41 -7.34 2.87
C GLY A 183 -4.82 -7.90 4.15
N ASP A 184 -3.71 -7.37 4.61
CA ASP A 184 -2.93 -7.85 5.75
C ASP A 184 -3.18 -7.07 7.04
N ASP A 185 -3.70 -5.84 6.95
CA ASP A 185 -3.97 -5.00 8.11
C ASP A 185 -5.42 -5.13 8.58
N VAL A 186 -5.59 -5.40 9.89
CA VAL A 186 -6.92 -5.57 10.50
C VAL A 186 -7.76 -4.30 10.44
N GLU A 187 -7.17 -3.15 10.78
CA GLU A 187 -7.91 -1.89 10.90
C GLU A 187 -8.07 -1.20 9.54
N VAL A 188 -7.00 -1.19 8.75
CA VAL A 188 -6.93 -0.46 7.49
C VAL A 188 -7.67 -1.21 6.37
N ASP A 189 -7.46 -2.52 6.26
CA ASP A 189 -7.96 -3.35 5.19
C ASP A 189 -9.25 -4.07 5.56
N TYR A 190 -9.15 -4.97 6.57
CA TYR A 190 -10.26 -5.85 6.92
C TYR A 190 -11.48 -5.04 7.38
N LYS A 191 -11.32 -4.24 8.45
CA LYS A 191 -12.42 -3.41 8.98
C LYS A 191 -12.80 -2.29 8.03
N GLY A 192 -11.83 -1.70 7.32
CA GLY A 192 -12.09 -0.66 6.33
C GLY A 192 -13.05 -1.13 5.23
N ALA A 193 -12.80 -2.30 4.65
CA ALA A 193 -13.64 -2.90 3.62
C ALA A 193 -14.96 -3.47 4.20
N GLU A 194 -14.92 -4.10 5.38
CA GLU A 194 -16.12 -4.60 6.07
C GLU A 194 -17.13 -3.47 6.36
N ASN A 195 -16.65 -2.31 6.78
CA ASN A 195 -17.48 -1.14 7.09
C ASN A 195 -18.26 -0.60 5.87
N VAL A 196 -17.85 -0.91 4.65
CA VAL A 196 -18.60 -0.58 3.44
C VAL A 196 -19.46 -1.74 2.93
N GLY A 197 -19.48 -2.87 3.64
CA GLY A 197 -20.32 -4.03 3.35
C GLY A 197 -19.70 -5.06 2.41
N MET A 198 -18.38 -5.02 2.20
CA MET A 198 -17.65 -6.05 1.44
C MET A 198 -17.45 -7.31 2.28
N TYR A 199 -17.29 -8.47 1.62
CA TYR A 199 -16.66 -9.60 2.26
C TYR A 199 -15.17 -9.31 2.45
N THR A 200 -14.59 -9.80 3.56
CA THR A 200 -13.20 -9.54 3.87
C THR A 200 -12.47 -10.81 4.25
N LEU A 201 -11.24 -10.92 3.82
CA LEU A 201 -10.27 -11.92 4.27
C LEU A 201 -9.00 -11.20 4.72
N LEU A 202 -8.57 -11.51 5.93
CA LEU A 202 -7.28 -11.08 6.42
C LEU A 202 -6.22 -12.08 5.98
N ILE A 203 -5.18 -11.63 5.30
CA ILE A 203 -4.04 -12.48 5.02
C ILE A 203 -3.00 -12.32 6.13
N ASP A 204 -2.81 -13.36 6.94
CA ASP A 204 -1.77 -13.43 7.98
C ASP A 204 -0.82 -14.59 7.69
N ARG A 205 0.21 -14.30 6.90
CA ARG A 205 1.19 -15.28 6.43
C ARG A 205 2.02 -15.88 7.56
N THR A 206 2.19 -15.14 8.65
CA THR A 206 3.02 -15.52 9.79
C THR A 206 2.22 -16.12 10.96
N TRP A 207 0.89 -16.03 10.89
CA TRP A 207 -0.02 -16.47 11.95
C TRP A 207 0.29 -15.84 13.31
N LYS A 208 0.79 -14.59 13.28
CA LYS A 208 1.18 -13.87 14.51
C LYS A 208 0.03 -13.12 15.17
N GLN A 209 -0.98 -12.79 14.38
CA GLN A 209 -2.11 -12.01 14.90
C GLN A 209 -3.07 -12.95 15.64
N LYS A 210 -3.41 -12.63 16.90
CA LYS A 210 -4.48 -13.31 17.64
C LYS A 210 -5.82 -12.80 17.12
N GLN A 211 -6.45 -13.56 16.27
CA GLN A 211 -7.43 -13.08 15.31
C GLN A 211 -8.88 -13.06 15.78
N GLY A 212 -9.21 -13.58 16.95
CA GLY A 212 -10.62 -13.68 17.36
C GLY A 212 -11.47 -14.38 16.28
N ASP A 213 -12.56 -13.72 15.86
CA ASP A 213 -13.51 -14.23 14.86
C ASP A 213 -13.23 -13.76 13.42
N LEU A 214 -12.03 -13.19 13.12
CA LEU A 214 -11.71 -12.71 11.78
C LEU A 214 -11.50 -13.87 10.81
N LYS A 215 -12.05 -13.74 9.60
CA LYS A 215 -11.80 -14.70 8.52
C LYS A 215 -10.40 -14.52 7.99
N THR A 216 -9.51 -15.45 8.29
CA THR A 216 -8.09 -15.36 8.01
C THR A 216 -7.62 -16.46 7.07
N ILE A 217 -6.76 -16.07 6.13
CA ILE A 217 -6.03 -16.97 5.23
C ILE A 217 -4.52 -16.79 5.41
N ARG A 218 -3.73 -17.80 5.07
CA ARG A 218 -2.26 -17.76 5.11
C ARG A 218 -1.63 -17.58 3.73
N ASN A 219 -2.40 -17.91 2.70
CA ASN A 219 -1.93 -17.93 1.33
C ASN A 219 -3.06 -17.51 0.40
N LEU A 220 -2.74 -16.76 -0.65
CA LEU A 220 -3.75 -16.26 -1.59
C LEU A 220 -4.55 -17.37 -2.29
N LYS A 221 -4.00 -18.58 -2.43
CA LYS A 221 -4.73 -19.73 -3.02
C LYS A 221 -5.98 -20.11 -2.24
N GLU A 222 -6.01 -19.82 -0.93
CA GLU A 222 -7.17 -20.10 -0.08
C GLU A 222 -8.39 -19.27 -0.45
N ILE A 223 -8.20 -18.11 -1.12
CA ILE A 223 -9.30 -17.29 -1.65
C ILE A 223 -10.25 -18.12 -2.51
N LEU A 224 -9.72 -19.08 -3.29
CA LEU A 224 -10.50 -19.87 -4.23
C LEU A 224 -11.62 -20.67 -3.54
N SER A 225 -11.45 -21.06 -2.29
CA SER A 225 -12.47 -21.74 -1.49
C SER A 225 -13.53 -20.82 -0.87
N HIS A 226 -13.35 -19.51 -0.96
CA HIS A 226 -14.26 -18.51 -0.41
C HIS A 226 -15.14 -17.83 -1.47
N ILE A 227 -14.91 -18.11 -2.75
CA ILE A 227 -15.60 -17.47 -3.89
C ILE A 227 -16.48 -18.43 -4.70
N ASP A 228 -16.48 -19.73 -4.38
CA ASP A 228 -17.30 -20.78 -5.03
C ASP A 228 -18.77 -20.72 -4.59
#